data_dbba9ce843947b9da2e9c0c0834ca60e
#
_entry.id   dbba9ce843947b9da2e9c0c0834ca60e
#
_cell.length_a   1.000
_cell.length_b   1.000
_cell.length_c   1.000
_cell.angle_alpha   90.00
_cell.angle_beta   90.00
_cell.angle_gamma   90.00
#
_symmetry.space_group_name_H-M   'P 1'
#
loop_
_entity.id
_entity.type
_entity.pdbx_description
1 polymer ?
#
loop_
_entity_poly.entity_id
_entity_poly.type
_entity_poly.pdbx_seq_one_letter_code
_entity_poly.pdbx_strand_id
1 'polypeptide(L)'
;MQVYLFDNTLDGLLTAVFDSFFRKQQDVMLLVEGEQLPLFADEPYRVVTDSEKATRVWKGLEKHLSKDGLHMITISWLSEERALNQPLFNFICKVFRPHPLTPSPRGEGGAFGREGSLNTLLSLERNASDEDVLAVRNTCRRVLHEQLRMKQFIRFQKAKDGTYLGVVSPDHNVLPLIIDHFQDRFNDQPWLIYDAKRHYGYYYSLTPNPSLTPNPSPTGEGNFKGEGSNYKVIRVTFEDEASVPFDLSNGKMDADILSDNDQLFQDLWRTYFKAICIKERMNPKKQLSDMPRRYWKYMTEKNAT
;
A
#
# COMPACT_ATOMS: atom_id res chain seq x y z
N MET A 1 -27.61 3.34 16.57
CA MET A 1 -26.29 3.13 15.90
C MET A 1 -26.06 1.63 15.77
N GLN A 2 -26.01 1.11 14.56
CA GLN A 2 -25.84 -0.32 14.32
C GLN A 2 -24.35 -0.66 14.21
N VAL A 3 -23.87 -1.66 14.94
CA VAL A 3 -22.48 -2.12 14.85
C VAL A 3 -22.36 -3.20 13.78
N TYR A 4 -21.39 -3.04 12.86
CA TYR A 4 -21.00 -4.02 11.85
C TYR A 4 -19.62 -4.58 12.18
N LEU A 5 -19.51 -5.91 12.28
CA LEU A 5 -18.25 -6.62 12.47
C LEU A 5 -17.78 -7.19 11.13
N PHE A 6 -16.56 -6.88 10.71
CA PHE A 6 -16.00 -7.37 9.45
C PHE A 6 -14.58 -7.93 9.66
N ASP A 7 -14.10 -8.67 8.69
CA ASP A 7 -12.84 -9.44 8.72
C ASP A 7 -11.56 -8.62 8.43
N ASN A 8 -11.66 -7.30 8.42
CA ASN A 8 -10.57 -6.37 8.08
C ASN A 8 -9.95 -6.61 6.70
N THR A 9 -10.74 -7.10 5.73
CA THR A 9 -10.37 -7.16 4.32
C THR A 9 -11.04 -6.03 3.54
N LEU A 10 -10.47 -5.63 2.38
CA LEU A 10 -11.11 -4.63 1.52
C LEU A 10 -12.47 -5.13 1.02
N ASP A 11 -12.55 -6.40 0.64
CA ASP A 11 -13.81 -7.02 0.20
C ASP A 11 -14.84 -7.05 1.32
N GLY A 12 -14.41 -7.30 2.56
CA GLY A 12 -15.26 -7.22 3.75
C GLY A 12 -15.80 -5.81 3.98
N LEU A 13 -14.96 -4.79 3.85
CA LEU A 13 -15.37 -3.38 3.94
C LEU A 13 -16.37 -3.02 2.83
N LEU A 14 -16.11 -3.41 1.59
CA LEU A 14 -17.03 -3.18 0.47
C LEU A 14 -18.34 -3.94 0.64
N THR A 15 -18.29 -5.18 1.18
CA THR A 15 -19.48 -5.94 1.53
C THR A 15 -20.29 -5.24 2.61
N ALA A 16 -19.63 -4.69 3.65
CA ALA A 16 -20.29 -3.89 4.68
C ALA A 16 -21.03 -2.67 4.11
N VAL A 17 -20.41 -1.98 3.14
CA VAL A 17 -21.06 -0.89 2.41
C VAL A 17 -22.30 -1.38 1.68
N PHE A 18 -22.20 -2.48 0.92
CA PHE A 18 -23.36 -3.06 0.23
C PHE A 18 -24.50 -3.37 1.22
N ASP A 19 -24.18 -4.06 2.30
CA ASP A 19 -25.17 -4.50 3.31
C ASP A 19 -25.81 -3.31 4.03
N SER A 20 -25.06 -2.21 4.26
CA SER A 20 -25.60 -0.99 4.87
C SER A 20 -26.71 -0.35 4.00
N PHE A 21 -26.50 -0.30 2.69
CA PHE A 21 -27.53 0.18 1.76
C PHE A 21 -28.69 -0.79 1.61
N PHE A 22 -28.42 -2.08 1.52
CA PHE A 22 -29.46 -3.11 1.40
C PHE A 22 -30.38 -3.13 2.62
N ARG A 23 -29.81 -2.99 3.82
CA ARG A 23 -30.55 -2.94 5.11
C ARG A 23 -31.07 -1.54 5.44
N LYS A 24 -30.80 -0.53 4.61
CA LYS A 24 -31.17 0.89 4.80
C LYS A 24 -30.66 1.47 6.13
N GLN A 25 -29.48 1.03 6.55
CA GLN A 25 -28.83 1.55 7.76
C GLN A 25 -27.99 2.78 7.40
N GLN A 26 -28.25 3.90 8.06
CA GLN A 26 -27.54 5.16 7.80
C GLN A 26 -26.42 5.42 8.80
N ASP A 27 -26.59 4.95 10.03
CA ASP A 27 -25.67 5.17 11.14
C ASP A 27 -25.03 3.83 11.52
N VAL A 28 -23.93 3.51 10.85
CA VAL A 28 -23.18 2.26 11.01
C VAL A 28 -21.84 2.55 11.65
N MET A 29 -21.53 1.86 12.73
CA MET A 29 -20.22 1.77 13.34
C MET A 29 -19.54 0.51 12.82
N LEU A 30 -18.41 0.67 12.12
CA LEU A 30 -17.64 -0.44 11.59
C LEU A 30 -16.53 -0.83 12.57
N LEU A 31 -16.52 -2.09 12.99
CA LEU A 31 -15.49 -2.66 13.87
C LEU A 31 -14.88 -3.91 13.22
N VAL A 32 -13.62 -4.16 13.52
CA VAL A 32 -12.97 -5.40 13.11
C VAL A 32 -13.36 -6.53 14.04
N GLU A 33 -13.53 -7.75 13.53
CA GLU A 33 -13.79 -8.92 14.37
C GLU A 33 -12.74 -9.05 15.48
N GLY A 34 -13.22 -9.25 16.72
CA GLY A 34 -12.37 -9.32 17.91
C GLY A 34 -12.12 -7.98 18.62
N GLU A 35 -12.60 -6.86 18.10
CA GLU A 35 -12.60 -5.59 18.82
C GLU A 35 -13.70 -5.53 19.89
N GLN A 36 -13.47 -4.71 20.93
CA GLN A 36 -14.42 -4.54 22.01
C GLN A 36 -15.67 -3.81 21.52
N LEU A 37 -16.83 -4.40 21.81
CA LEU A 37 -18.11 -3.77 21.49
C LEU A 37 -18.39 -2.61 22.46
N PRO A 38 -19.06 -1.54 22.00
CA PRO A 38 -19.57 -0.49 22.87
C PRO A 38 -20.58 -1.06 23.88
N LEU A 39 -20.53 -0.54 25.11
CA LEU A 39 -21.37 -1.02 26.23
C LEU A 39 -22.89 -0.99 25.96
N PHE A 40 -23.34 -0.12 25.05
CA PHE A 40 -24.79 0.06 24.71
C PHE A 40 -25.01 -0.19 23.21
N ALA A 41 -24.23 -1.09 22.60
CA ALA A 41 -24.49 -1.48 21.23
C ALA A 41 -25.67 -2.45 21.15
N ASP A 42 -26.52 -2.26 20.13
CA ASP A 42 -27.46 -3.29 19.71
C ASP A 42 -26.70 -4.56 19.28
N GLU A 43 -27.43 -5.67 19.12
CA GLU A 43 -26.80 -6.90 18.62
C GLU A 43 -25.98 -6.62 17.36
N PRO A 44 -24.67 -6.91 17.38
CA PRO A 44 -23.79 -6.57 16.24
C PRO A 44 -24.14 -7.41 15.02
N TYR A 45 -24.17 -6.77 13.86
CA TYR A 45 -24.32 -7.46 12.59
C TYR A 45 -22.95 -7.94 12.11
N ARG A 46 -22.79 -9.27 11.96
CA ARG A 46 -21.57 -9.84 11.39
C ARG A 46 -21.65 -9.81 9.87
N VAL A 47 -20.71 -9.10 9.25
CA VAL A 47 -20.57 -9.02 7.79
C VAL A 47 -19.88 -10.29 7.31
N VAL A 48 -20.56 -11.08 6.49
CA VAL A 48 -19.95 -12.22 5.78
C VAL A 48 -19.41 -11.71 4.46
N THR A 49 -18.09 -11.72 4.30
CA THR A 49 -17.42 -11.23 3.10
C THR A 49 -17.89 -11.97 1.86
N ASP A 50 -18.35 -11.22 0.87
CA ASP A 50 -18.93 -11.69 -0.38
C ASP A 50 -18.30 -10.94 -1.57
N SER A 51 -17.56 -11.67 -2.38
CA SER A 51 -16.83 -11.09 -3.53
C SER A 51 -17.75 -10.52 -4.62
N GLU A 52 -18.96 -11.05 -4.77
CA GLU A 52 -19.92 -10.52 -5.75
C GLU A 52 -20.46 -9.16 -5.28
N LYS A 53 -20.81 -9.05 -3.99
CA LYS A 53 -21.25 -7.78 -3.41
C LYS A 53 -20.12 -6.74 -3.46
N ALA A 54 -18.89 -7.11 -3.08
CA ALA A 54 -17.72 -6.26 -3.14
C ALA A 54 -17.46 -5.76 -4.57
N THR A 55 -17.49 -6.67 -5.55
CA THR A 55 -17.32 -6.33 -6.97
C THR A 55 -18.42 -5.37 -7.46
N ARG A 56 -19.67 -5.53 -7.02
CA ARG A 56 -20.77 -4.62 -7.39
C ARG A 56 -20.54 -3.22 -6.85
N VAL A 57 -20.09 -3.10 -5.59
CA VAL A 57 -19.74 -1.80 -4.99
C VAL A 57 -18.56 -1.18 -5.74
N TRP A 58 -17.51 -1.96 -6.02
CA TRP A 58 -16.35 -1.48 -6.76
C TRP A 58 -16.70 -0.94 -8.15
N LYS A 59 -17.48 -1.70 -8.93
CA LYS A 59 -18.00 -1.24 -10.23
C LYS A 59 -18.88 0.01 -10.12
N GLY A 60 -19.57 0.17 -9.00
CA GLY A 60 -20.28 1.40 -8.68
C GLY A 60 -19.34 2.57 -8.46
N LEU A 61 -18.26 2.37 -7.67
CA LEU A 61 -17.23 3.38 -7.44
C LEU A 61 -16.56 3.83 -8.75
N GLU A 62 -16.23 2.89 -9.64
CA GLU A 62 -15.65 3.18 -10.96
C GLU A 62 -16.53 4.09 -11.82
N LYS A 63 -17.84 4.06 -11.63
CA LYS A 63 -18.80 4.94 -12.34
C LYS A 63 -18.93 6.32 -11.72
N HIS A 64 -18.64 6.45 -10.44
CA HIS A 64 -18.92 7.65 -9.66
C HIS A 64 -17.66 8.41 -9.24
N LEU A 65 -16.49 7.78 -9.19
CA LEU A 65 -15.23 8.41 -8.81
C LEU A 65 -14.32 8.63 -10.02
N SER A 66 -13.45 9.61 -9.90
CA SER A 66 -12.31 9.77 -10.81
C SER A 66 -11.28 8.64 -10.60
N LYS A 67 -10.33 8.50 -11.53
CA LYS A 67 -9.20 7.60 -11.34
C LYS A 67 -8.40 7.93 -10.07
N ASP A 68 -8.28 9.23 -9.77
CA ASP A 68 -7.59 9.70 -8.55
C ASP A 68 -8.38 9.32 -7.29
N GLY A 69 -9.72 9.38 -7.33
CA GLY A 69 -10.57 8.95 -6.21
C GLY A 69 -10.47 7.45 -5.94
N LEU A 70 -10.50 6.62 -6.98
CA LEU A 70 -10.28 5.17 -6.85
C LEU A 70 -8.88 4.85 -6.33
N HIS A 71 -7.86 5.53 -6.86
CA HIS A 71 -6.49 5.40 -6.42
C HIS A 71 -6.33 5.81 -4.95
N MET A 72 -7.01 6.88 -4.53
CA MET A 72 -7.01 7.32 -3.13
C MET A 72 -7.54 6.23 -2.18
N ILE A 73 -8.65 5.53 -2.55
CA ILE A 73 -9.20 4.41 -1.77
C ILE A 73 -8.16 3.27 -1.69
N THR A 74 -7.64 2.82 -2.83
CA THR A 74 -6.71 1.69 -2.90
C THR A 74 -5.43 1.97 -2.13
N ILE A 75 -4.83 3.16 -2.33
CA ILE A 75 -3.59 3.55 -1.67
C ILE A 75 -3.80 3.73 -0.16
N SER A 76 -4.88 4.37 0.26
CA SER A 76 -5.14 4.57 1.69
C SER A 76 -5.39 3.25 2.41
N TRP A 77 -6.01 2.27 1.75
CA TRP A 77 -6.17 0.91 2.30
C TRP A 77 -4.83 0.24 2.63
N LEU A 78 -3.80 0.46 1.80
CA LEU A 78 -2.45 -0.05 2.04
C LEU A 78 -1.75 0.55 3.26
N SER A 79 -2.37 1.52 3.92
CA SER A 79 -1.87 1.99 5.22
C SER A 79 -1.98 0.94 6.32
N GLU A 80 -2.96 0.03 6.21
CA GLU A 80 -3.31 -0.98 7.22
C GLU A 80 -3.65 -0.35 8.59
N GLU A 81 -4.02 0.93 8.61
CA GLU A 81 -4.41 1.65 9.82
C GLU A 81 -5.88 1.35 10.15
N ARG A 82 -6.15 0.66 11.25
CA ARG A 82 -7.53 0.37 11.69
C ARG A 82 -8.39 1.62 11.87
N ALA A 83 -7.77 2.70 12.34
CA ALA A 83 -8.46 3.98 12.51
C ALA A 83 -9.02 4.56 11.20
N LEU A 84 -8.54 4.08 10.05
CA LEU A 84 -9.02 4.50 8.73
C LEU A 84 -10.30 3.77 8.30
N ASN A 85 -10.60 2.60 8.87
CA ASN A 85 -11.72 1.76 8.40
C ASN A 85 -13.04 2.51 8.41
N GLN A 86 -13.38 3.20 9.51
CA GLN A 86 -14.61 3.99 9.60
C GLN A 86 -14.65 5.19 8.65
N PRO A 87 -13.61 6.07 8.59
CA PRO A 87 -13.55 7.13 7.60
C PRO A 87 -13.67 6.65 6.15
N LEU A 88 -13.02 5.53 5.82
CA LEU A 88 -13.06 4.97 4.47
C LEU A 88 -14.46 4.42 4.13
N PHE A 89 -15.08 3.70 5.06
CA PHE A 89 -16.46 3.26 4.93
C PHE A 89 -17.42 4.43 4.71
N ASN A 90 -17.30 5.48 5.54
CA ASN A 90 -18.14 6.67 5.44
C ASN A 90 -17.93 7.39 4.11
N PHE A 91 -16.67 7.55 3.67
CA PHE A 91 -16.34 8.15 2.38
C PHE A 91 -17.00 7.40 1.23
N ILE A 92 -16.88 6.06 1.19
CA ILE A 92 -17.50 5.23 0.15
C ILE A 92 -19.02 5.35 0.21
N CYS A 93 -19.64 5.31 1.40
CA CYS A 93 -21.07 5.51 1.53
C CYS A 93 -21.54 6.88 1.02
N LYS A 94 -20.75 7.94 1.23
CA LYS A 94 -21.08 9.29 0.73
C LYS A 94 -21.08 9.35 -0.80
N VAL A 95 -20.23 8.57 -1.47
CA VAL A 95 -20.19 8.50 -2.95
C VAL A 95 -21.53 8.02 -3.53
N PHE A 96 -22.21 7.10 -2.83
CA PHE A 96 -23.50 6.53 -3.30
C PHE A 96 -24.72 7.26 -2.79
N ARG A 97 -24.58 8.16 -1.79
CA ARG A 97 -25.71 8.97 -1.32
C ARG A 97 -25.96 10.13 -2.27
N PRO A 98 -27.23 10.44 -2.59
CA PRO A 98 -27.55 11.64 -3.35
C PRO A 98 -27.10 12.86 -2.55
N HIS A 99 -26.16 13.64 -3.11
CA HIS A 99 -25.81 14.93 -2.52
C HIS A 99 -26.96 15.89 -2.68
N PRO A 100 -27.37 16.63 -1.61
CA PRO A 100 -28.25 17.76 -1.78
C PRO A 100 -27.57 18.73 -2.75
N LEU A 101 -28.22 19.01 -3.85
CA LEU A 101 -27.80 20.01 -4.82
C LEU A 101 -27.62 21.32 -4.05
N THR A 102 -26.40 21.75 -3.81
CA THR A 102 -26.17 23.14 -3.41
C THR A 102 -26.72 24.01 -4.55
N PRO A 103 -27.70 24.89 -4.29
CA PRO A 103 -28.23 25.75 -5.34
C PRO A 103 -27.07 26.62 -5.85
N SER A 104 -26.71 26.44 -7.11
CA SER A 104 -25.80 27.35 -7.81
C SER A 104 -26.37 28.77 -7.72
N PRO A 105 -25.61 29.79 -7.31
CA PRO A 105 -26.09 31.14 -7.31
C PRO A 105 -26.30 31.59 -8.76
N ARG A 106 -27.55 31.60 -9.18
CA ARG A 106 -28.15 32.29 -10.36
C ARG A 106 -27.51 32.06 -11.73
N GLY A 107 -28.35 31.54 -12.59
CA GLY A 107 -28.41 31.98 -14.01
C GLY A 107 -28.07 30.89 -15.00
N GLU A 108 -29.08 30.61 -15.81
CA GLU A 108 -29.10 29.94 -17.09
C GLU A 108 -29.53 28.49 -17.11
N GLY A 109 -30.74 28.29 -17.60
CA GLY A 109 -31.33 27.02 -17.98
C GLY A 109 -30.51 26.39 -19.09
N GLY A 110 -29.90 25.26 -18.78
CA GLY A 110 -29.19 24.45 -19.75
C GLY A 110 -29.09 23.02 -19.23
N ALA A 111 -29.71 22.13 -19.97
CA ALA A 111 -29.55 20.67 -20.01
C ALA A 111 -28.98 19.99 -18.75
N PHE A 112 -29.81 19.23 -18.05
CA PHE A 112 -29.42 18.21 -17.12
C PHE A 112 -28.55 17.16 -17.83
N GLY A 113 -27.25 17.41 -17.89
CA GLY A 113 -26.25 16.58 -18.54
C GLY A 113 -25.27 15.99 -17.54
N ARG A 114 -24.67 14.87 -17.89
CA ARG A 114 -23.62 14.13 -17.21
C ARG A 114 -22.52 15.00 -16.58
N GLU A 115 -22.28 16.19 -17.07
CA GLU A 115 -21.28 17.15 -16.58
C GLU A 115 -21.56 17.70 -15.17
N GLY A 116 -22.81 17.92 -14.81
CA GLY A 116 -23.17 18.37 -13.46
C GLY A 116 -22.89 17.35 -12.38
N SER A 117 -23.08 16.06 -12.69
CA SER A 117 -22.79 14.96 -11.78
C SER A 117 -21.27 14.80 -11.56
N LEU A 118 -20.46 14.93 -12.61
CA LEU A 118 -19.00 14.80 -12.54
C LEU A 118 -18.38 15.91 -11.68
N ASN A 119 -18.83 17.14 -11.86
CA ASN A 119 -18.34 18.28 -11.08
C ASN A 119 -18.68 18.17 -9.59
N THR A 120 -19.85 17.61 -9.27
CA THR A 120 -20.27 17.37 -7.89
C THR A 120 -19.41 16.28 -7.22
N LEU A 121 -19.07 15.22 -7.95
CA LEU A 121 -18.25 14.12 -7.46
C LEU A 121 -16.78 14.53 -7.28
N LEU A 122 -16.21 15.30 -8.22
CA LEU A 122 -14.89 15.89 -8.06
C LEU A 122 -14.82 16.84 -6.86
N SER A 123 -15.95 17.52 -6.54
CA SER A 123 -16.04 18.36 -5.34
C SER A 123 -16.03 17.53 -4.06
N LEU A 124 -16.64 16.34 -4.05
CA LEU A 124 -16.61 15.43 -2.90
C LEU A 124 -15.17 14.95 -2.63
N GLU A 125 -14.47 14.42 -3.64
CA GLU A 125 -13.10 13.93 -3.51
C GLU A 125 -12.12 15.00 -2.99
N ARG A 126 -12.41 16.28 -3.26
CA ARG A 126 -11.59 17.44 -2.89
C ARG A 126 -12.11 18.18 -1.67
N ASN A 127 -13.22 17.76 -1.09
CA ASN A 127 -13.82 18.46 0.04
C ASN A 127 -12.96 18.35 1.31
N ALA A 128 -12.16 19.37 1.56
CA ALA A 128 -11.31 19.44 2.73
C ALA A 128 -12.06 19.74 4.05
N SER A 129 -13.35 20.11 3.96
CA SER A 129 -14.18 20.37 5.12
C SER A 129 -14.82 19.09 5.67
N ASP A 130 -14.79 18.00 4.91
CA ASP A 130 -15.29 16.69 5.33
C ASP A 130 -14.17 15.92 6.02
N GLU A 131 -14.36 15.58 7.30
CA GLU A 131 -13.36 14.91 8.13
C GLU A 131 -12.97 13.52 7.58
N ASP A 132 -13.92 12.74 7.05
CA ASP A 132 -13.67 11.42 6.49
C ASP A 132 -12.83 11.53 5.21
N VAL A 133 -13.20 12.45 4.31
CA VAL A 133 -12.44 12.71 3.07
C VAL A 133 -11.02 13.18 3.40
N LEU A 134 -10.90 14.06 4.39
CA LEU A 134 -9.61 14.58 4.83
C LEU A 134 -8.73 13.46 5.42
N ALA A 135 -9.31 12.58 6.25
CA ALA A 135 -8.61 11.43 6.83
C ALA A 135 -8.09 10.48 5.74
N VAL A 136 -8.94 10.07 4.80
CA VAL A 136 -8.56 9.19 3.69
C VAL A 136 -7.46 9.83 2.82
N ARG A 137 -7.61 11.11 2.46
CA ARG A 137 -6.62 11.83 1.65
C ARG A 137 -5.27 12.00 2.36
N ASN A 138 -5.27 12.31 3.64
CA ASN A 138 -4.03 12.46 4.41
C ASN A 138 -3.32 11.12 4.56
N THR A 139 -4.06 10.03 4.77
CA THR A 139 -3.50 8.67 4.83
C THR A 139 -2.92 8.27 3.47
N CYS A 140 -3.66 8.46 2.38
CA CYS A 140 -3.15 8.24 1.03
C CYS A 140 -1.82 8.97 0.80
N ARG A 141 -1.72 10.26 1.20
CA ARG A 141 -0.48 11.04 1.08
C ARG A 141 0.65 10.46 1.91
N ARG A 142 0.41 9.95 3.14
CA ARG A 142 1.43 9.30 3.96
C ARG A 142 1.98 8.04 3.29
N VAL A 143 1.10 7.19 2.76
CA VAL A 143 1.48 5.98 2.03
C VAL A 143 2.32 6.32 0.80
N LEU A 144 1.91 7.30 -0.01
CA LEU A 144 2.66 7.74 -1.19
C LEU A 144 4.03 8.33 -0.84
N HIS A 145 4.14 9.07 0.27
CA HIS A 145 5.44 9.56 0.76
C HIS A 145 6.35 8.39 1.17
N GLU A 146 5.81 7.36 1.78
CA GLU A 146 6.60 6.18 2.15
C GLU A 146 6.99 5.35 0.92
N GLN A 147 6.10 5.21 -0.06
CA GLN A 147 6.42 4.63 -1.37
C GLN A 147 7.65 5.31 -2.00
N LEU A 148 7.66 6.66 -2.02
CA LEU A 148 8.77 7.42 -2.57
C LEU A 148 10.07 7.16 -1.78
N ARG A 149 10.00 7.10 -0.45
CA ARG A 149 11.15 6.77 0.40
C ARG A 149 11.70 5.38 0.13
N MET A 150 10.82 4.39 -0.04
CA MET A 150 11.26 3.03 -0.34
C MET A 150 12.00 2.96 -1.67
N LYS A 151 11.53 3.65 -2.72
CA LYS A 151 12.25 3.74 -4.00
C LYS A 151 13.66 4.35 -3.87
N GLN A 152 13.87 5.21 -2.87
CA GLN A 152 15.16 5.89 -2.66
C GLN A 152 16.09 5.16 -1.68
N PHE A 153 15.52 4.42 -0.70
CA PHE A 153 16.27 3.94 0.46
C PHE A 153 16.57 2.44 0.43
N ILE A 154 15.97 1.66 -0.47
CA ILE A 154 16.32 0.26 -0.63
C ILE A 154 17.79 0.15 -1.03
N ARG A 155 18.53 -0.69 -0.31
CA ARG A 155 19.91 -1.05 -0.60
C ARG A 155 19.99 -2.54 -0.85
N PHE A 156 20.71 -2.91 -1.89
CA PHE A 156 20.85 -4.30 -2.28
C PHE A 156 22.19 -4.85 -1.85
N GLN A 157 22.20 -6.12 -1.46
CA GLN A 157 23.36 -6.96 -1.24
C GLN A 157 23.37 -8.04 -2.32
N LYS A 158 24.53 -8.40 -2.84
CA LYS A 158 24.64 -9.38 -3.90
C LYS A 158 24.94 -10.77 -3.31
N ALA A 159 24.11 -11.75 -3.64
CA ALA A 159 24.33 -13.16 -3.31
C ALA A 159 25.30 -13.83 -4.28
N LYS A 160 25.85 -15.00 -3.90
CA LYS A 160 26.76 -15.80 -4.73
C LYS A 160 26.13 -16.28 -6.04
N ASP A 161 24.81 -16.51 -6.05
CA ASP A 161 24.05 -16.89 -7.23
C ASP A 161 23.78 -15.73 -8.21
N GLY A 162 24.17 -14.51 -7.83
CA GLY A 162 23.98 -13.29 -8.59
C GLY A 162 22.69 -12.54 -8.27
N THR A 163 21.84 -13.04 -7.39
CA THR A 163 20.61 -12.37 -6.95
C THR A 163 20.91 -11.18 -6.05
N TYR A 164 20.20 -10.08 -6.26
CA TYR A 164 20.29 -8.88 -5.42
C TYR A 164 19.16 -8.86 -4.39
N LEU A 165 19.52 -8.88 -3.11
CA LEU A 165 18.57 -8.87 -2.00
C LEU A 165 18.46 -7.48 -1.36
N GLY A 166 17.26 -6.93 -1.30
CA GLY A 166 16.92 -5.72 -0.56
C GLY A 166 15.90 -6.02 0.53
N VAL A 167 16.24 -5.70 1.79
CA VAL A 167 15.34 -5.87 2.93
C VAL A 167 14.84 -4.52 3.39
N VAL A 168 13.55 -4.41 3.69
CA VAL A 168 12.89 -3.21 4.18
C VAL A 168 11.87 -3.54 5.27
N SER A 169 11.45 -2.53 6.01
CA SER A 169 10.38 -2.64 7.01
C SER A 169 9.58 -1.33 7.04
N PRO A 170 8.77 -1.07 6.00
CA PRO A 170 7.97 0.14 5.94
C PRO A 170 6.80 0.10 6.92
N ASP A 171 6.31 1.28 7.33
CA ASP A 171 5.13 1.37 8.20
C ASP A 171 3.88 0.90 7.48
N HIS A 172 3.75 1.27 6.20
CA HIS A 172 2.62 0.95 5.32
C HIS A 172 2.99 -0.15 4.31
N ASN A 173 2.01 -0.83 3.78
CA ASN A 173 2.21 -1.91 2.79
C ASN A 173 2.50 -1.33 1.40
N VAL A 174 3.70 -0.82 1.21
CA VAL A 174 4.08 -0.10 -0.02
C VAL A 174 4.84 -0.94 -1.05
N LEU A 175 5.19 -2.20 -0.72
CA LEU A 175 5.89 -3.06 -1.66
C LEU A 175 5.17 -3.20 -3.01
N PRO A 176 3.86 -3.49 -3.07
CA PRO A 176 3.15 -3.60 -4.34
C PRO A 176 3.25 -2.35 -5.22
N LEU A 177 3.44 -1.18 -4.60
CA LEU A 177 3.49 0.10 -5.29
C LEU A 177 4.87 0.45 -5.88
N ILE A 178 5.91 -0.30 -5.52
CA ILE A 178 7.29 -0.01 -5.95
C ILE A 178 7.86 -1.03 -6.91
N ILE A 179 7.20 -2.18 -7.08
CA ILE A 179 7.72 -3.29 -7.88
C ILE A 179 7.95 -2.88 -9.33
N ASP A 180 7.00 -2.23 -9.96
CA ASP A 180 7.14 -1.77 -11.36
C ASP A 180 8.38 -0.87 -11.53
N HIS A 181 8.66 0.02 -10.56
CA HIS A 181 9.83 0.88 -10.59
C HIS A 181 11.15 0.08 -10.56
N PHE A 182 11.23 -0.97 -9.73
CA PHE A 182 12.43 -1.80 -9.65
C PHE A 182 12.56 -2.74 -10.84
N GLN A 183 11.45 -3.23 -11.38
CA GLN A 183 11.42 -4.01 -12.61
C GLN A 183 11.93 -3.20 -13.80
N ASP A 184 11.50 -1.95 -13.95
CA ASP A 184 11.95 -1.09 -15.04
C ASP A 184 13.42 -0.71 -14.90
N ARG A 185 13.87 -0.44 -13.66
CA ARG A 185 15.22 0.05 -13.40
C ARG A 185 16.30 -1.04 -13.39
N PHE A 186 15.94 -2.24 -12.95
CA PHE A 186 16.84 -3.39 -12.78
C PHE A 186 16.28 -4.62 -13.51
N ASN A 187 15.97 -4.41 -14.80
CA ASN A 187 15.39 -5.43 -15.66
C ASN A 187 16.39 -6.47 -16.16
N ASP A 188 17.69 -6.23 -15.98
CA ASP A 188 18.82 -7.03 -16.46
C ASP A 188 19.41 -7.97 -15.39
N GLN A 189 18.86 -7.98 -14.17
CA GLN A 189 19.39 -8.76 -13.06
C GLN A 189 18.29 -9.29 -12.14
N PRO A 190 18.44 -10.51 -11.57
CA PRO A 190 17.48 -11.02 -10.60
C PRO A 190 17.58 -10.27 -9.29
N TRP A 191 16.43 -10.01 -8.68
CA TRP A 191 16.39 -9.34 -7.38
C TRP A 191 15.21 -9.85 -6.52
N LEU A 192 15.38 -9.72 -5.21
CA LEU A 192 14.37 -9.96 -4.20
C LEU A 192 14.26 -8.72 -3.31
N ILE A 193 13.07 -8.17 -3.20
CA ILE A 193 12.74 -7.14 -2.21
C ILE A 193 11.80 -7.74 -1.18
N TYR A 194 12.19 -7.70 0.09
CA TYR A 194 11.49 -8.36 1.19
C TYR A 194 11.07 -7.38 2.27
N ASP A 195 9.79 -7.43 2.68
CA ASP A 195 9.24 -6.70 3.82
C ASP A 195 9.37 -7.53 5.08
N ALA A 196 10.33 -7.17 5.94
CA ALA A 196 10.58 -7.84 7.20
C ALA A 196 9.47 -7.66 8.24
N LYS A 197 8.58 -6.66 8.07
CA LYS A 197 7.44 -6.45 8.97
C LYS A 197 6.26 -7.36 8.64
N ARG A 198 6.07 -7.65 7.35
CA ARG A 198 4.92 -8.41 6.83
C ARG A 198 5.27 -9.80 6.37
N HIS A 199 6.55 -10.19 6.46
CA HIS A 199 7.06 -11.51 6.12
C HIS A 199 6.73 -11.97 4.71
N TYR A 200 6.79 -11.04 3.73
CA TYR A 200 6.66 -11.35 2.32
C TYR A 200 7.55 -10.48 1.44
N GLY A 201 7.78 -10.90 0.23
CA GLY A 201 8.58 -10.14 -0.73
C GLY A 201 8.14 -10.37 -2.17
N TYR A 202 8.88 -9.75 -3.08
CA TYR A 202 8.74 -9.96 -4.51
C TYR A 202 10.09 -10.34 -5.11
N TYR A 203 10.10 -11.49 -5.78
CA TYR A 203 11.26 -11.99 -6.52
C TYR A 203 11.07 -11.74 -8.02
N TYR A 204 12.08 -11.15 -8.63
CA TYR A 204 12.15 -10.94 -10.08
C TYR A 204 13.25 -11.80 -10.66
N SER A 205 12.94 -12.57 -11.71
CA SER A 205 13.88 -13.43 -12.41
C SER A 205 13.86 -13.18 -13.91
N LEU A 206 15.04 -13.25 -14.53
CA LEU A 206 15.23 -13.15 -15.99
C LEU A 206 14.80 -14.39 -16.75
N THR A 207 14.73 -15.53 -16.07
CA THR A 207 14.28 -16.80 -16.65
C THR A 207 13.06 -17.33 -15.93
N PRO A 208 12.05 -17.86 -16.63
CA PRO A 208 10.99 -18.58 -15.98
C PRO A 208 11.60 -19.82 -15.31
N ASN A 209 11.76 -19.77 -13.98
CA ASN A 209 12.27 -20.93 -13.22
C ASN A 209 11.13 -21.94 -13.01
N PRO A 210 11.15 -23.11 -13.67
CA PRO A 210 10.11 -24.12 -13.52
C PRO A 210 10.15 -24.85 -12.17
N SER A 211 11.18 -24.59 -11.33
CA SER A 211 11.41 -25.34 -10.08
C SER A 211 10.82 -24.68 -8.83
N LEU A 212 10.39 -23.43 -8.91
CA LEU A 212 9.64 -22.81 -7.83
C LEU A 212 8.17 -23.12 -8.07
N THR A 213 7.69 -24.24 -7.54
CA THR A 213 6.26 -24.52 -7.46
C THR A 213 5.63 -23.43 -6.61
N PRO A 214 4.69 -22.65 -7.17
CA PRO A 214 3.96 -21.70 -6.35
C PRO A 214 3.12 -22.52 -5.37
N ASN A 215 3.38 -22.33 -4.07
CA ASN A 215 2.44 -22.80 -3.07
C ASN A 215 1.12 -22.05 -3.33
N PRO A 216 -0.01 -22.73 -3.53
CA PRO A 216 -1.27 -22.08 -3.83
C PRO A 216 -1.72 -21.30 -2.60
N SER A 217 -1.44 -19.99 -2.59
CA SER A 217 -2.06 -19.10 -1.64
C SER A 217 -3.45 -18.75 -2.14
N PRO A 218 -4.49 -18.91 -1.34
CA PRO A 218 -5.83 -18.52 -1.71
C PRO A 218 -5.95 -17.00 -1.71
N THR A 219 -6.49 -16.47 -2.79
CA THR A 219 -7.00 -15.12 -2.99
C THR A 219 -5.99 -13.98 -3.20
N GLY A 220 -5.94 -13.49 -4.42
CA GLY A 220 -5.38 -12.20 -4.79
C GLY A 220 -4.54 -12.20 -6.06
N GLU A 221 -5.08 -12.72 -7.17
CA GLU A 221 -4.48 -12.53 -8.49
C GLU A 221 -4.60 -11.07 -8.94
N GLY A 222 -3.58 -10.29 -8.63
CA GLY A 222 -3.29 -9.08 -9.37
C GLY A 222 -2.63 -9.44 -10.70
N ASN A 223 -3.41 -9.61 -11.76
CA ASN A 223 -2.92 -9.76 -13.12
C ASN A 223 -2.25 -8.47 -13.56
N PHE A 224 -0.95 -8.34 -13.40
CA PHE A 224 -0.16 -7.35 -14.11
C PHE A 224 0.07 -7.87 -15.54
N LYS A 225 -0.74 -7.39 -16.48
CA LYS A 225 -0.55 -7.63 -17.92
C LYS A 225 0.64 -6.80 -18.39
N GLY A 226 1.80 -7.45 -18.50
CA GLY A 226 2.88 -7.05 -19.37
C GLY A 226 2.88 -7.95 -20.59
N GLU A 227 2.33 -7.52 -21.69
CA GLU A 227 2.44 -8.23 -22.96
C GLU A 227 3.90 -8.23 -23.44
N GLY A 228 4.50 -9.39 -23.58
CA GLY A 228 5.65 -9.62 -24.45
C GLY A 228 7.03 -9.78 -23.83
N SER A 229 7.22 -9.91 -22.51
CA SER A 229 8.52 -10.23 -21.93
C SER A 229 8.48 -11.50 -21.08
N ASN A 230 9.50 -12.37 -21.25
CA ASN A 230 9.70 -13.61 -20.49
C ASN A 230 10.05 -13.39 -19.00
N TYR A 231 9.75 -12.22 -18.44
CA TYR A 231 10.10 -11.82 -17.09
C TYR A 231 8.91 -12.05 -16.15
N LYS A 232 9.16 -12.67 -15.01
CA LYS A 232 8.12 -12.96 -14.03
C LYS A 232 8.49 -12.36 -12.67
N VAL A 233 7.61 -11.52 -12.14
CA VAL A 233 7.61 -11.12 -10.74
C VAL A 233 6.74 -12.09 -9.96
N ILE A 234 7.28 -12.70 -8.91
CA ILE A 234 6.58 -13.67 -8.08
C ILE A 234 6.56 -13.13 -6.65
N ARG A 235 5.38 -13.14 -6.04
CA ARG A 235 5.27 -12.90 -4.60
C ARG A 235 5.81 -14.12 -3.86
N VAL A 236 6.70 -13.89 -2.89
CA VAL A 236 7.34 -14.94 -2.09
C VAL A 236 7.06 -14.72 -0.61
N THR A 237 6.86 -15.82 0.10
CA THR A 237 6.79 -15.89 1.56
C THR A 237 7.68 -17.02 2.01
N PHE A 238 8.36 -16.85 3.14
CA PHE A 238 9.11 -17.94 3.75
C PHE A 238 8.24 -18.60 4.80
N GLU A 239 8.24 -19.93 4.84
CA GLU A 239 7.40 -20.72 5.77
C GLU A 239 7.83 -20.53 7.21
N ASP A 240 9.15 -20.45 7.45
CA ASP A 240 9.74 -20.23 8.76
C ASP A 240 10.73 -19.05 8.74
N GLU A 241 10.80 -18.29 9.82
CA GLU A 241 11.81 -17.23 10.00
C GLU A 241 13.25 -17.79 9.93
N ALA A 242 13.45 -19.04 10.31
CA ALA A 242 14.76 -19.73 10.24
C ALA A 242 15.19 -20.06 8.79
N SER A 243 14.27 -20.07 7.84
CA SER A 243 14.56 -20.33 6.42
C SER A 243 14.91 -19.04 5.64
N VAL A 244 14.81 -17.90 6.29
CA VAL A 244 15.12 -16.59 5.68
C VAL A 244 16.64 -16.42 5.60
N PRO A 245 17.23 -16.17 4.41
CA PRO A 245 18.69 -16.12 4.22
C PRO A 245 19.32 -14.78 4.64
N PHE A 246 18.71 -14.09 5.59
CA PHE A 246 19.15 -12.78 6.09
C PHE A 246 18.58 -12.47 7.47
N ASP A 247 19.29 -11.64 8.23
CA ASP A 247 18.83 -11.14 9.51
C ASP A 247 17.71 -10.10 9.34
N LEU A 248 16.51 -10.41 9.81
CA LEU A 248 15.33 -9.54 9.74
C LEU A 248 15.50 -8.21 10.50
N SER A 249 16.39 -8.18 11.50
CA SER A 249 16.60 -6.99 12.33
C SER A 249 17.39 -5.88 11.62
N ASN A 250 18.35 -6.25 10.79
CA ASN A 250 19.28 -5.33 10.11
C ASN A 250 19.37 -5.54 8.58
N GLY A 251 18.73 -6.57 8.04
CA GLY A 251 18.71 -6.91 6.63
C GLY A 251 20.04 -7.41 6.07
N LYS A 252 20.99 -7.81 6.94
CA LYS A 252 22.27 -8.38 6.48
C LYS A 252 22.06 -9.82 6.04
N MET A 253 22.59 -10.13 4.86
CA MET A 253 22.61 -11.49 4.34
C MET A 253 23.61 -12.35 5.10
N ASP A 254 23.30 -13.64 5.23
CA ASP A 254 24.21 -14.62 5.83
C ASP A 254 25.53 -14.70 5.05
N ALA A 255 26.65 -14.79 5.76
CA ALA A 255 27.99 -14.78 5.16
C ALA A 255 28.19 -15.90 4.12
N ASP A 256 27.53 -17.04 4.33
CA ASP A 256 27.63 -18.20 3.43
C ASP A 256 26.96 -17.96 2.07
N ILE A 257 26.01 -17.04 2.01
CA ILE A 257 25.22 -16.72 0.80
C ILE A 257 25.76 -15.45 0.14
N LEU A 258 26.39 -14.56 0.90
CA LEU A 258 26.92 -13.30 0.43
C LEU A 258 28.03 -13.50 -0.62
N SER A 259 28.02 -12.71 -1.69
CA SER A 259 29.09 -12.70 -2.70
C SER A 259 30.40 -12.16 -2.11
N ASP A 260 31.53 -12.77 -2.49
CA ASP A 260 32.86 -12.36 -2.04
C ASP A 260 33.18 -10.88 -2.31
N ASN A 261 32.62 -10.33 -3.36
CA ASN A 261 32.83 -8.93 -3.76
C ASN A 261 31.81 -7.96 -3.14
N ASP A 262 30.78 -8.44 -2.44
CA ASP A 262 29.73 -7.55 -1.93
C ASP A 262 30.30 -6.56 -0.91
N GLN A 263 31.19 -7.01 -0.02
CA GLN A 263 31.82 -6.14 0.96
C GLN A 263 32.57 -4.97 0.31
N LEU A 264 33.28 -5.21 -0.80
CA LEU A 264 33.96 -4.19 -1.56
C LEU A 264 32.97 -3.14 -2.09
N PHE A 265 31.86 -3.58 -2.66
CA PHE A 265 30.82 -2.66 -3.18
C PHE A 265 30.16 -1.85 -2.05
N GLN A 266 29.92 -2.46 -0.89
CA GLN A 266 29.39 -1.74 0.27
C GLN A 266 30.38 -0.68 0.79
N ASP A 267 31.67 -0.97 0.80
CA ASP A 267 32.71 -0.03 1.21
C ASP A 267 32.93 1.10 0.19
N LEU A 268 32.86 0.78 -1.12
CA LEU A 268 32.87 1.79 -2.17
C LEU A 268 31.66 2.73 -2.06
N TRP A 269 30.47 2.19 -1.77
CA TRP A 269 29.27 3.00 -1.55
C TRP A 269 29.42 3.94 -0.34
N ARG A 270 29.94 3.45 0.79
CA ARG A 270 30.23 4.27 1.97
C ARG A 270 31.23 5.39 1.67
N THR A 271 32.27 5.06 0.93
CA THR A 271 33.31 6.04 0.55
C THR A 271 32.72 7.10 -0.38
N TYR A 272 31.98 6.68 -1.40
CA TYR A 272 31.27 7.58 -2.29
C TYR A 272 30.32 8.51 -1.53
N PHE A 273 29.49 7.96 -0.65
CA PHE A 273 28.53 8.73 0.14
C PHE A 273 29.22 9.79 1.02
N LYS A 274 30.37 9.45 1.61
CA LYS A 274 31.18 10.41 2.38
C LYS A 274 31.80 11.50 1.47
N ALA A 275 32.27 11.11 0.29
CA ALA A 275 32.96 12.03 -0.64
C ALA A 275 32.02 13.08 -1.23
N ILE A 276 30.77 12.73 -1.54
CA ILE A 276 29.77 13.68 -2.09
C ILE A 276 29.17 14.62 -1.03
N CYS A 277 29.41 14.33 0.26
CA CYS A 277 28.84 15.11 1.35
C CYS A 277 29.61 16.44 1.52
N ILE A 278 28.94 17.55 1.22
CA ILE A 278 29.47 18.90 1.45
C ILE A 278 29.16 19.29 2.89
N LYS A 279 30.21 19.33 3.74
CA LYS A 279 30.07 19.56 5.19
C LYS A 279 29.32 20.86 5.54
N GLU A 280 29.57 21.93 4.79
CA GLU A 280 28.95 23.25 4.99
C GLU A 280 27.44 23.24 4.68
N ARG A 281 26.97 22.29 3.90
CA ARG A 281 25.56 22.13 3.52
C ARG A 281 24.82 21.08 4.36
N MET A 282 25.49 20.47 5.33
CA MET A 282 24.87 19.45 6.19
C MET A 282 23.77 20.08 7.04
N ASN A 283 22.55 19.55 6.90
CA ASN A 283 21.41 19.89 7.74
C ASN A 283 20.83 18.64 8.40
N PRO A 284 21.28 18.27 9.61
CA PRO A 284 20.83 17.04 10.29
C PRO A 284 19.33 17.01 10.57
N LYS A 285 18.69 18.16 10.83
CA LYS A 285 17.24 18.25 11.04
C LYS A 285 16.48 17.90 9.76
N LYS A 286 16.89 18.47 8.63
CA LYS A 286 16.32 18.18 7.32
C LYS A 286 16.55 16.72 6.94
N GLN A 287 17.75 16.20 7.16
CA GLN A 287 18.07 14.80 6.91
C GLN A 287 17.17 13.83 7.69
N LEU A 288 16.91 14.11 8.97
CA LEU A 288 16.00 13.28 9.79
C LEU A 288 14.54 13.35 9.32
N SER A 289 14.10 14.51 8.82
CA SER A 289 12.77 14.68 8.26
C SER A 289 12.59 13.87 6.97
N ASP A 290 13.57 13.95 6.06
CA ASP A 290 13.49 13.31 4.75
C ASP A 290 13.79 11.81 4.84
N MET A 291 14.73 11.42 5.72
CA MET A 291 15.21 10.06 5.93
C MET A 291 15.09 9.67 7.42
N PRO A 292 13.91 9.28 7.89
CA PRO A 292 13.69 8.86 9.28
C PRO A 292 14.60 7.72 9.73
N ARG A 293 15.01 7.76 11.00
CA ARG A 293 15.96 6.77 11.59
C ARG A 293 15.51 5.31 11.46
N ARG A 294 14.20 5.06 11.41
CA ARG A 294 13.66 3.69 11.28
C ARG A 294 14.14 2.94 10.03
N TYR A 295 14.53 3.67 8.95
CA TYR A 295 15.08 3.08 7.74
C TYR A 295 16.59 2.83 7.81
N TRP A 296 17.30 3.48 8.73
CA TRP A 296 18.76 3.45 8.78
C TRP A 296 19.34 2.06 8.98
N LYS A 297 18.62 1.19 9.70
CA LYS A 297 19.06 -0.18 9.96
C LYS A 297 19.29 -1.03 8.70
N TYR A 298 18.65 -0.66 7.60
CA TYR A 298 18.81 -1.32 6.30
C TYR A 298 19.69 -0.56 5.32
N MET A 299 20.28 0.56 5.73
CA MET A 299 21.07 1.42 4.85
C MET A 299 22.55 1.27 5.13
N THR A 300 23.30 0.80 4.13
CA THR A 300 24.74 0.55 4.21
C THR A 300 25.54 1.74 4.73
N GLU A 301 25.22 2.95 4.27
CA GLU A 301 25.90 4.20 4.65
C GLU A 301 25.59 4.68 6.07
N LYS A 302 24.57 4.11 6.73
CA LYS A 302 24.16 4.44 8.09
C LYS A 302 24.57 3.39 9.11
N ASN A 303 24.86 2.17 8.68
CA ASN A 303 25.31 1.06 9.52
C ASN A 303 26.84 0.98 9.66
N ALA A 304 27.56 2.05 9.39
CA ALA A 304 28.97 2.12 9.73
C ALA A 304 29.07 2.25 11.25
N THR A 305 29.51 1.19 11.90
CA THR A 305 30.06 1.16 13.25
C THR A 305 31.04 2.25 13.46
#